data_fab3429c079904d7d6442ba8afa91fd1
#
_entry.id   fab3429c079904d7d6442ba8afa91fd1
#
_cell.length_a   1.000
_cell.length_b   1.000
_cell.length_c   1.000
_cell.angle_alpha   90.00
_cell.angle_beta   90.00
_cell.angle_gamma   90.00
#
_symmetry.space_group_name_H-M   'P 1'
#
loop_
_entity.id
_entity.type
_entity.pdbx_description
1 polymer ?
#
loop_
_entity_poly.entity_id
_entity_poly.type
_entity_poly.pdbx_seq_one_letter_code
_entity_poly.pdbx_strand_id
1 'polypeptide(L)'
;VQQWMRAGQQLQQAALREIEAYEHRADGASGNSPEDEERYHDYRNRTAGRSYARRVWREAVEQKRLLVLGSSNLVRDLDAAAPALGEPAPARVFANRGLAGIDGTTATAIGVSLSGYYPAGTASEGRPVVGGSALPVTLLCGDLTFQHDIASLNLPSTELLPDLRIEVFDDAGGGIFTTQKHGNLARAGQ
;
A
#
# COMPACT_ATOMS: atom_id res chain seq x y z
N VAL A 1 9.52 -14.90 -22.95
CA VAL A 1 9.94 -13.90 -21.94
C VAL A 1 9.82 -12.48 -22.51
N GLN A 2 10.49 -12.12 -23.60
CA GLN A 2 10.46 -10.75 -24.15
C GLN A 2 9.04 -10.25 -24.50
N GLN A 3 8.16 -11.11 -25.00
CA GLN A 3 6.79 -10.76 -25.32
C GLN A 3 5.97 -10.41 -24.07
N TRP A 4 6.15 -11.17 -22.98
CA TRP A 4 5.52 -10.89 -21.69
C TRP A 4 6.05 -9.60 -21.04
N MET A 5 7.34 -9.34 -21.17
CA MET A 5 7.94 -8.08 -20.69
C MET A 5 7.38 -6.86 -21.42
N ARG A 6 7.22 -6.94 -22.75
CA ARG A 6 6.61 -5.86 -23.56
C ARG A 6 5.15 -5.64 -23.18
N ALA A 7 4.37 -6.71 -23.01
CA ALA A 7 2.99 -6.62 -22.58
C ALA A 7 2.86 -5.97 -21.18
N GLY A 8 3.72 -6.36 -20.24
CA GLY A 8 3.80 -5.73 -18.91
C GLY A 8 4.12 -4.24 -18.99
N GLN A 9 5.09 -3.84 -19.80
CA GLN A 9 5.44 -2.43 -20.01
C GLN A 9 4.27 -1.62 -20.63
N GLN A 10 3.54 -2.21 -21.59
CA GLN A 10 2.38 -1.55 -22.19
C GLN A 10 1.25 -1.35 -21.19
N LEU A 11 0.94 -2.36 -20.38
CA LEU A 11 -0.06 -2.26 -19.31
C LEU A 11 0.32 -1.20 -18.27
N GLN A 12 1.58 -1.17 -17.87
CA GLN A 12 2.09 -0.17 -16.95
C GLN A 12 2.00 1.24 -17.53
N GLN A 13 2.39 1.46 -18.78
CA GLN A 13 2.25 2.76 -19.44
C GLN A 13 0.79 3.19 -19.55
N ALA A 14 -0.14 2.26 -19.80
CA ALA A 14 -1.57 2.57 -19.82
C ALA A 14 -2.04 3.02 -18.43
N ALA A 15 -1.67 2.30 -17.36
CA ALA A 15 -2.00 2.68 -15.99
C ALA A 15 -1.43 4.05 -15.60
N LEU A 16 -0.20 4.36 -16.02
CA LEU A 16 0.41 5.67 -15.78
C LEU A 16 -0.32 6.82 -16.48
N ARG A 17 -0.76 6.62 -17.73
CA ARG A 17 -1.58 7.60 -18.45
C ARG A 17 -2.93 7.84 -17.78
N GLU A 18 -3.55 6.80 -17.23
CA GLU A 18 -4.79 6.95 -16.47
C GLU A 18 -4.58 7.76 -15.19
N ILE A 19 -3.47 7.53 -14.48
CA ILE A 19 -3.09 8.29 -13.28
C ILE A 19 -2.86 9.77 -13.63
N GLU A 20 -2.07 10.05 -14.65
CA GLU A 20 -1.79 11.41 -15.13
C GLU A 20 -3.08 12.13 -15.56
N ALA A 21 -3.95 11.43 -16.29
CA ALA A 21 -5.25 11.96 -16.70
C ALA A 21 -6.17 12.25 -15.51
N TYR A 22 -6.10 11.45 -14.45
CA TYR A 22 -6.84 11.68 -13.21
C TYR A 22 -6.30 12.89 -12.45
N GLU A 23 -4.99 12.98 -12.28
CA GLU A 23 -4.34 14.11 -11.60
C GLU A 23 -4.66 15.45 -12.28
N HIS A 24 -4.81 15.44 -13.61
CA HIS A 24 -5.20 16.64 -14.39
C HIS A 24 -6.71 16.93 -14.41
N ARG A 25 -7.59 15.94 -14.12
CA ARG A 25 -9.04 16.11 -14.14
C ARG A 25 -9.67 16.40 -12.78
N ALA A 26 -8.88 16.38 -11.70
CA ALA A 26 -9.39 16.54 -10.34
C ALA A 26 -10.19 17.86 -10.10
N ASP A 27 -10.27 18.73 -11.09
CA ASP A 27 -10.83 20.08 -10.98
C ASP A 27 -12.22 20.26 -11.63
N GLY A 28 -12.95 19.22 -12.10
CA GLY A 28 -14.23 19.65 -12.63
C GLY A 28 -15.18 18.74 -13.43
N ALA A 29 -15.28 17.47 -13.23
CA ALA A 29 -16.29 16.66 -13.93
C ALA A 29 -17.27 15.96 -12.98
N SER A 30 -18.52 16.43 -12.93
CA SER A 30 -19.66 15.69 -12.41
C SER A 30 -20.37 14.99 -13.55
N GLY A 31 -20.75 13.71 -13.37
CA GLY A 31 -21.55 12.97 -14.34
C GLY A 31 -22.98 13.48 -14.41
N ASN A 32 -23.63 13.30 -15.57
CA ASN A 32 -25.00 13.79 -15.83
C ASN A 32 -26.09 12.75 -15.52
N SER A 33 -25.74 11.53 -15.07
CA SER A 33 -26.69 10.49 -14.67
C SER A 33 -26.22 9.71 -13.45
N PRO A 34 -27.14 9.07 -12.69
CA PRO A 34 -26.76 8.21 -11.55
C PRO A 34 -25.83 7.06 -11.93
N GLU A 35 -25.99 6.49 -13.13
CA GLU A 35 -25.13 5.41 -13.63
C GLU A 35 -23.74 5.93 -14.02
N ASP A 36 -23.66 7.17 -14.53
CA ASP A 36 -22.39 7.83 -14.81
C ASP A 36 -21.67 8.22 -13.53
N GLU A 37 -22.39 8.64 -12.50
CA GLU A 37 -21.84 8.92 -11.17
C GLU A 37 -21.27 7.66 -10.52
N GLU A 38 -21.97 6.52 -10.59
CA GLU A 38 -21.49 5.25 -10.03
C GLU A 38 -20.24 4.73 -10.76
N ARG A 39 -20.26 4.77 -12.12
CA ARG A 39 -19.07 4.46 -12.93
C ARG A 39 -17.90 5.38 -12.64
N TYR A 40 -18.18 6.66 -12.45
CA TYR A 40 -17.18 7.67 -12.15
C TYR A 40 -16.58 7.45 -10.75
N HIS A 41 -17.41 7.07 -9.77
CA HIS A 41 -16.95 6.71 -8.43
C HIS A 41 -16.04 5.49 -8.44
N ASP A 42 -16.40 4.41 -9.14
CA ASP A 42 -15.55 3.21 -9.23
C ASP A 42 -14.22 3.51 -9.95
N TYR A 43 -14.27 4.24 -11.05
CA TYR A 43 -13.08 4.70 -11.77
C TYR A 43 -12.20 5.61 -10.91
N ARG A 44 -12.82 6.59 -10.24
CA ARG A 44 -12.14 7.54 -9.37
C ARG A 44 -11.44 6.85 -8.21
N ASN A 45 -12.09 5.91 -7.54
CA ASN A 45 -11.50 5.17 -6.42
C ASN A 45 -10.30 4.33 -6.85
N ARG A 46 -10.38 3.63 -7.98
CA ARG A 46 -9.26 2.84 -8.50
C ARG A 46 -8.08 3.70 -8.92
N THR A 47 -8.35 4.81 -9.61
CA THR A 47 -7.28 5.69 -10.08
C THR A 47 -6.66 6.46 -8.92
N ALA A 48 -7.46 6.86 -7.92
CA ALA A 48 -6.97 7.47 -6.70
C ALA A 48 -6.07 6.52 -5.91
N GLY A 49 -6.44 5.24 -5.77
CA GLY A 49 -5.61 4.22 -5.10
C GLY A 49 -4.24 4.06 -5.77
N ARG A 50 -4.20 3.99 -7.11
CA ARG A 50 -2.95 3.90 -7.89
C ARG A 50 -2.08 5.14 -7.75
N SER A 51 -2.68 6.34 -7.88
CA SER A 51 -1.98 7.62 -7.71
C SER A 51 -1.39 7.74 -6.30
N TYR A 52 -2.20 7.40 -5.29
CA TYR A 52 -1.77 7.39 -3.90
C TYR A 52 -0.60 6.42 -3.67
N ALA A 53 -0.72 5.17 -4.11
CA ALA A 53 0.31 4.16 -3.96
C ALA A 53 1.62 4.57 -4.66
N ARG A 54 1.53 5.17 -5.86
CA ARG A 54 2.69 5.70 -6.59
C ARG A 54 3.37 6.85 -5.84
N ARG A 55 2.60 7.77 -5.24
CA ARG A 55 3.13 8.85 -4.42
C ARG A 55 3.92 8.28 -3.24
N VAL A 56 3.32 7.32 -2.50
CA VAL A 56 3.97 6.69 -1.34
C VAL A 56 5.25 5.96 -1.75
N TRP A 57 5.26 5.28 -2.90
CA TRP A 57 6.46 4.65 -3.45
C TRP A 57 7.58 5.66 -3.66
N ARG A 58 7.30 6.76 -4.37
CA ARG A 58 8.30 7.81 -4.64
C ARG A 58 8.85 8.40 -3.35
N GLU A 59 7.98 8.73 -2.40
CA GLU A 59 8.39 9.26 -1.10
C GLU A 59 9.26 8.26 -0.32
N ALA A 60 8.94 6.98 -0.36
CA ALA A 60 9.76 5.94 0.28
C ALA A 60 11.16 5.85 -0.34
N VAL A 61 11.28 6.00 -1.66
CA VAL A 61 12.57 6.07 -2.35
C VAL A 61 13.36 7.31 -1.94
N GLU A 62 12.74 8.49 -2.04
CA GLU A 62 13.38 9.79 -1.75
C GLU A 62 13.86 9.87 -0.29
N GLN A 63 13.05 9.37 0.64
CA GLN A 63 13.34 9.39 2.06
C GLN A 63 14.12 8.16 2.54
N LYS A 64 14.52 7.26 1.62
CA LYS A 64 15.25 6.01 1.90
C LYS A 64 14.58 5.14 2.96
N ARG A 65 13.25 5.07 2.92
CA ARG A 65 12.45 4.26 3.83
C ARG A 65 12.19 2.87 3.24
N LEU A 66 12.14 1.87 4.09
CA LEU A 66 11.65 0.54 3.74
C LEU A 66 10.14 0.60 3.58
N LEU A 67 9.57 -0.22 2.70
CA LEU A 67 8.14 -0.23 2.45
C LEU A 67 7.52 -1.54 2.93
N VAL A 68 6.45 -1.45 3.72
CA VAL A 68 5.60 -2.58 4.11
C VAL A 68 4.24 -2.38 3.48
N LEU A 69 3.72 -3.41 2.82
CA LEU A 69 2.46 -3.36 2.09
C LEU A 69 1.38 -4.16 2.81
N GLY A 70 0.26 -3.53 3.07
CA GLY A 70 -0.97 -4.20 3.48
C GLY A 70 -1.60 -4.99 2.32
N SER A 71 -2.26 -6.09 2.66
CA SER A 71 -3.06 -6.86 1.69
C SER A 71 -4.24 -6.04 1.16
N SER A 72 -5.01 -6.58 0.21
CA SER A 72 -6.18 -5.98 -0.43
C SER A 72 -5.87 -5.21 -1.72
N ASN A 73 -6.59 -4.13 -2.01
CA ASN A 73 -6.48 -3.39 -3.28
C ASN A 73 -5.13 -2.68 -3.45
N LEU A 74 -4.61 -2.06 -2.39
CA LEU A 74 -3.41 -1.22 -2.49
C LEU A 74 -2.15 -1.94 -2.99
N VAL A 75 -1.97 -3.22 -2.66
CA VAL A 75 -0.85 -3.99 -3.22
C VAL A 75 -0.99 -4.17 -4.73
N ARG A 76 -2.22 -4.28 -5.24
CA ARG A 76 -2.52 -4.37 -6.67
C ARG A 76 -2.38 -3.03 -7.36
N ASP A 77 -2.82 -1.97 -6.69
CA ASP A 77 -2.68 -0.60 -7.17
C ASP A 77 -1.21 -0.22 -7.29
N LEU A 78 -0.40 -0.62 -6.31
CA LEU A 78 1.04 -0.42 -6.36
C LEU A 78 1.70 -1.25 -7.47
N ASP A 79 1.32 -2.51 -7.64
CA ASP A 79 1.83 -3.37 -8.72
C ASP A 79 1.53 -2.78 -10.10
N ALA A 80 0.35 -2.18 -10.27
CA ALA A 80 -0.04 -1.50 -11.51
C ALA A 80 0.67 -0.15 -11.72
N ALA A 81 1.04 0.55 -10.65
CA ALA A 81 1.57 1.91 -10.67
C ALA A 81 3.07 2.01 -10.39
N ALA A 82 3.68 0.92 -9.90
CA ALA A 82 5.11 0.89 -9.60
C ALA A 82 5.95 1.12 -10.86
N PRO A 83 7.09 1.78 -10.74
CA PRO A 83 7.98 2.02 -11.87
C PRO A 83 8.47 0.72 -12.52
N ALA A 84 8.82 0.80 -13.81
CA ALA A 84 9.39 -0.32 -14.54
C ALA A 84 10.75 -0.76 -13.96
N LEU A 85 11.15 -1.98 -14.28
CA LEU A 85 12.49 -2.48 -13.92
C LEU A 85 13.58 -1.49 -14.37
N GLY A 86 14.46 -1.13 -13.44
CA GLY A 86 15.56 -0.19 -13.68
C GLY A 86 15.32 1.23 -13.18
N GLU A 87 14.10 1.57 -12.75
CA GLU A 87 13.83 2.83 -12.06
C GLU A 87 14.12 2.71 -10.54
N PRO A 88 14.31 3.85 -9.84
CA PRO A 88 14.55 3.85 -8.41
C PRO A 88 13.43 3.14 -7.63
N ALA A 89 13.83 2.30 -6.70
CA ALA A 89 12.92 1.54 -5.85
C ALA A 89 13.34 1.66 -4.37
N PRO A 90 12.42 1.48 -3.40
CA PRO A 90 12.79 1.32 -2.00
C PRO A 90 13.80 0.19 -1.82
N ALA A 91 14.70 0.32 -0.86
CA ALA A 91 15.76 -0.67 -0.64
C ALA A 91 15.20 -2.08 -0.39
N ARG A 92 14.07 -2.17 0.28
CA ARG A 92 13.29 -3.42 0.45
C ARG A 92 11.81 -3.12 0.52
N VAL A 93 11.02 -4.05 0.00
CA VAL A 93 9.56 -4.07 0.10
C VAL A 93 9.13 -5.37 0.76
N PHE A 94 8.31 -5.27 1.78
CA PHE A 94 7.78 -6.40 2.54
C PHE A 94 6.26 -6.47 2.40
N ALA A 95 5.71 -7.65 2.44
CA ALA A 95 4.27 -7.87 2.50
C ALA A 95 3.98 -9.17 3.24
N ASN A 96 2.95 -9.17 4.08
CA ASN A 96 2.43 -10.40 4.65
C ASN A 96 1.82 -11.24 3.53
N ARG A 97 2.26 -12.50 3.41
CA ARG A 97 1.79 -13.45 2.41
C ARG A 97 1.23 -14.69 3.12
N GLY A 98 0.80 -15.66 2.36
CA GLY A 98 0.12 -16.84 2.88
C GLY A 98 -1.38 -16.71 2.71
N LEU A 99 -2.14 -16.63 3.78
CA LEU A 99 -3.60 -16.52 3.74
C LEU A 99 -4.12 -15.17 3.24
N ALA A 100 -3.23 -14.20 3.02
CA ALA A 100 -3.56 -12.85 2.55
C ALA A 100 -4.55 -12.11 3.48
N GLY A 101 -4.49 -12.39 4.78
CA GLY A 101 -5.24 -11.66 5.81
C GLY A 101 -4.76 -10.22 5.97
N ILE A 102 -5.55 -9.42 6.68
CA ILE A 102 -5.25 -8.02 6.99
C ILE A 102 -4.70 -7.85 8.42
N ASP A 103 -4.75 -8.91 9.21
CA ASP A 103 -4.28 -8.98 10.58
C ASP A 103 -2.74 -8.92 10.67
N GLY A 104 -2.22 -8.35 11.75
CA GLY A 104 -0.79 -8.29 12.04
C GLY A 104 0.05 -7.44 11.08
N THR A 105 -0.55 -6.64 10.23
CA THR A 105 0.17 -5.83 9.23
C THR A 105 0.94 -4.68 9.89
N THR A 106 0.32 -3.97 10.84
CA THR A 106 0.96 -2.91 11.61
C THR A 106 2.04 -3.47 12.51
N ALA A 107 1.78 -4.60 13.19
CA ALA A 107 2.76 -5.31 13.99
C ALA A 107 3.99 -5.73 13.17
N THR A 108 3.78 -6.22 11.94
CA THR A 108 4.87 -6.55 11.02
C THR A 108 5.72 -5.32 10.68
N ALA A 109 5.10 -4.18 10.39
CA ALA A 109 5.83 -2.94 10.08
C ALA A 109 6.65 -2.45 11.28
N ILE A 110 6.10 -2.54 12.49
CA ILE A 110 6.81 -2.28 13.74
C ILE A 110 8.01 -3.22 13.87
N GLY A 111 7.83 -4.52 13.69
CA GLY A 111 8.91 -5.52 13.77
C GLY A 111 10.01 -5.27 12.75
N VAL A 112 9.67 -4.90 11.51
CA VAL A 112 10.66 -4.52 10.48
C VAL A 112 11.45 -3.29 10.92
N SER A 113 10.80 -2.27 11.47
CA SER A 113 11.48 -1.08 11.97
C SER A 113 12.41 -1.40 13.13
N LEU A 114 11.94 -2.14 14.12
CA LEU A 114 12.72 -2.52 15.30
C LEU A 114 13.88 -3.45 14.98
N SER A 115 13.85 -4.17 13.84
CA SER A 115 14.94 -5.07 13.43
C SER A 115 16.30 -4.36 13.30
N GLY A 116 16.33 -3.04 13.13
CA GLY A 116 17.55 -2.24 13.10
C GLY A 116 18.31 -2.21 14.41
N TYR A 117 17.63 -2.50 15.52
CA TYR A 117 18.28 -2.69 16.82
C TYR A 117 18.94 -4.08 16.98
N TYR A 118 18.60 -5.03 16.07
CA TYR A 118 19.03 -6.43 16.12
C TYR A 118 19.65 -6.86 14.77
N PRO A 119 20.84 -6.35 14.40
CA PRO A 119 21.47 -6.71 13.14
C PRO A 119 21.69 -8.22 13.01
N ALA A 120 21.68 -8.73 11.78
CA ALA A 120 21.89 -10.13 11.50
C ALA A 120 23.25 -10.61 12.08
N GLY A 121 23.22 -11.75 12.77
CA GLY A 121 24.39 -12.33 13.44
C GLY A 121 24.52 -11.95 14.94
N THR A 122 23.75 -10.97 15.42
CA THR A 122 23.72 -10.59 16.84
C THR A 122 22.45 -11.05 17.56
N ALA A 123 21.45 -11.49 16.80
CA ALA A 123 20.13 -11.87 17.29
C ALA A 123 20.11 -13.11 18.22
N SER A 124 21.22 -13.86 18.30
CA SER A 124 21.33 -15.02 19.20
C SER A 124 21.21 -14.68 20.68
N GLU A 125 21.43 -13.44 21.07
CA GLU A 125 21.40 -13.00 22.48
C GLU A 125 20.11 -12.27 22.86
N GLY A 126 19.20 -11.98 21.88
CA GLY A 126 17.93 -11.30 22.14
C GLY A 126 18.05 -9.89 22.74
N ARG A 127 19.22 -9.26 22.63
CA ARG A 127 19.49 -7.93 23.17
C ARG A 127 19.72 -6.91 22.05
N PRO A 128 19.22 -5.66 22.21
CA PRO A 128 19.52 -4.59 21.27
C PRO A 128 21.02 -4.32 21.24
N VAL A 129 21.54 -4.03 20.04
CA VAL A 129 22.94 -3.64 19.88
C VAL A 129 23.14 -2.20 20.34
N VAL A 130 24.18 -1.96 21.12
CA VAL A 130 24.55 -0.59 21.52
C VAL A 130 24.83 0.24 20.28
N GLY A 131 24.11 1.37 20.13
CA GLY A 131 24.17 2.23 18.94
C GLY A 131 23.28 1.78 17.77
N GLY A 132 22.53 0.69 17.92
CA GLY A 132 21.46 0.35 16.97
C GLY A 132 20.36 1.39 16.96
N SER A 133 19.67 1.52 15.82
CA SER A 133 18.54 2.42 15.66
C SER A 133 17.41 1.75 14.89
N ALA A 134 16.19 2.23 15.09
CA ALA A 134 15.05 1.80 14.28
C ALA A 134 15.34 2.04 12.80
N LEU A 135 14.94 1.10 11.94
CA LEU A 135 14.95 1.32 10.50
C LEU A 135 13.77 2.20 10.11
N PRO A 136 13.95 3.17 9.20
CA PRO A 136 12.86 3.99 8.72
C PRO A 136 11.93 3.14 7.84
N VAL A 137 10.69 2.96 8.28
CA VAL A 137 9.67 2.15 7.59
C VAL A 137 8.45 2.99 7.27
N THR A 138 7.92 2.82 6.06
CA THR A 138 6.58 3.28 5.68
C THR A 138 5.68 2.06 5.53
N LEU A 139 4.56 2.04 6.25
CA LEU A 139 3.47 1.10 6.04
C LEU A 139 2.45 1.74 5.10
N LEU A 140 2.13 1.08 3.98
CA LEU A 140 1.03 1.44 3.09
C LEU A 140 -0.09 0.41 3.26
N CYS A 141 -1.26 0.84 3.72
CA CYS A 141 -2.40 -0.07 3.94
C CYS A 141 -3.74 0.63 3.70
N GLY A 142 -4.80 -0.16 3.57
CA GLY A 142 -6.17 0.33 3.55
C GLY A 142 -6.71 0.60 4.96
N ASP A 143 -7.83 1.29 5.03
CA ASP A 143 -8.54 1.66 6.25
C ASP A 143 -8.89 0.45 7.12
N LEU A 144 -9.49 -0.60 6.56
CA LEU A 144 -9.85 -1.81 7.32
C LEU A 144 -8.62 -2.56 7.83
N THR A 145 -7.54 -2.60 7.05
CA THR A 145 -6.27 -3.21 7.49
C THR A 145 -5.71 -2.46 8.69
N PHE A 146 -5.74 -1.13 8.65
CA PHE A 146 -5.27 -0.29 9.73
C PHE A 146 -6.14 -0.45 10.98
N GLN A 147 -7.47 -0.38 10.84
CA GLN A 147 -8.41 -0.54 11.95
C GLN A 147 -8.29 -1.91 12.62
N HIS A 148 -8.10 -2.97 11.83
CA HIS A 148 -7.99 -4.32 12.34
C HIS A 148 -6.78 -4.52 13.27
N ASP A 149 -5.70 -3.80 13.02
CA ASP A 149 -4.41 -3.98 13.73
C ASP A 149 -3.94 -2.72 14.49
N ILE A 150 -4.85 -1.77 14.72
CA ILE A 150 -4.53 -0.52 15.42
C ILE A 150 -4.01 -0.75 16.86
N ALA A 151 -4.43 -1.83 17.50
CA ALA A 151 -3.99 -2.18 18.84
C ALA A 151 -2.47 -2.43 18.93
N SER A 152 -1.83 -2.79 17.81
CA SER A 152 -0.37 -2.95 17.72
C SER A 152 0.41 -1.66 17.98
N LEU A 153 -0.24 -0.51 17.88
CA LEU A 153 0.37 0.79 18.20
C LEU A 153 0.45 1.08 19.71
N ASN A 154 -0.18 0.26 20.53
CA ASN A 154 -0.11 0.40 21.98
C ASN A 154 1.22 -0.14 22.53
N LEU A 155 2.30 0.58 22.25
CA LEU A 155 3.63 0.23 22.71
C LEU A 155 3.87 0.77 24.13
N PRO A 156 4.36 -0.05 25.07
CA PRO A 156 4.74 0.43 26.39
C PRO A 156 5.86 1.48 26.29
N SER A 157 5.82 2.47 27.17
CA SER A 157 6.83 3.55 27.20
C SER A 157 8.25 3.08 27.52
N THR A 158 8.40 1.84 28.00
CA THR A 158 9.68 1.21 28.30
C THR A 158 10.30 0.46 27.12
N GLU A 159 9.54 0.29 26.04
CA GLU A 159 9.99 -0.43 24.86
C GLU A 159 10.72 0.49 23.87
N LEU A 160 11.50 -0.14 22.99
CA LEU A 160 12.12 0.55 21.86
C LEU A 160 11.04 1.08 20.92
N LEU A 161 11.21 2.31 20.44
CA LEU A 161 10.26 2.92 19.54
C LEU A 161 10.66 2.68 18.07
N PRO A 162 9.68 2.31 17.21
CA PRO A 162 9.91 2.20 15.78
C PRO A 162 10.00 3.58 15.12
N ASP A 163 10.78 3.70 14.04
CA ASP A 163 10.67 4.80 13.07
C ASP A 163 9.65 4.39 12.00
N LEU A 164 8.37 4.57 12.31
CA LEU A 164 7.25 4.11 11.51
C LEU A 164 6.37 5.27 11.03
N ARG A 165 6.17 5.35 9.72
CA ARG A 165 5.15 6.17 9.06
C ARG A 165 4.06 5.26 8.53
N ILE A 166 2.81 5.58 8.80
CA ILE A 166 1.66 4.82 8.34
C ILE A 166 0.87 5.67 7.35
N GLU A 167 0.75 5.17 6.14
CA GLU A 167 -0.02 5.73 5.04
C GLU A 167 -1.28 4.89 4.86
N VAL A 168 -2.42 5.46 5.22
CA VAL A 168 -3.72 4.79 5.12
C VAL A 168 -4.50 5.36 3.95
N PHE A 169 -4.89 4.52 3.01
CA PHE A 169 -5.83 4.86 1.97
C PHE A 169 -7.23 4.42 2.40
N ASP A 170 -8.10 5.39 2.63
CA ASP A 170 -9.50 5.17 3.00
C ASP A 170 -10.36 5.14 1.73
N ASP A 171 -10.88 3.97 1.39
CA ASP A 171 -11.82 3.76 0.29
C ASP A 171 -13.29 3.67 0.77
N ALA A 172 -13.56 4.20 1.97
CA ALA A 172 -14.85 4.15 2.68
C ALA A 172 -15.27 2.74 3.11
N GLY A 173 -14.31 1.85 3.27
CA GLY A 173 -14.49 0.52 3.84
C GLY A 173 -14.93 -0.55 2.85
N GLY A 174 -14.05 -1.51 2.62
CA GLY A 174 -14.38 -2.72 1.88
C GLY A 174 -14.48 -2.57 0.36
N GLY A 175 -13.86 -1.55 -0.25
CA GLY A 175 -13.86 -1.34 -1.70
C GLY A 175 -13.45 -2.55 -2.53
N ILE A 176 -12.64 -3.47 -1.99
CA ILE A 176 -12.28 -4.72 -2.66
C ILE A 176 -13.51 -5.60 -2.95
N PHE A 177 -14.54 -5.57 -2.11
CA PHE A 177 -15.73 -6.41 -2.28
C PHE A 177 -16.59 -5.96 -3.47
N THR A 178 -16.51 -4.70 -3.87
CA THR A 178 -17.23 -4.18 -5.04
C THR A 178 -16.76 -4.83 -6.35
N THR A 179 -15.53 -5.33 -6.39
CA THR A 179 -14.93 -5.98 -7.57
C THR A 179 -15.18 -7.49 -7.62
N GLN A 180 -15.79 -8.06 -6.59
CA GLN A 180 -16.07 -9.49 -6.47
C GLN A 180 -17.53 -9.79 -6.86
N LYS A 181 -17.82 -11.07 -7.15
CA LYS A 181 -19.19 -11.52 -7.48
C LYS A 181 -20.24 -11.13 -6.43
N HIS A 182 -19.84 -11.05 -5.17
CA HIS A 182 -20.73 -10.66 -4.07
C HIS A 182 -21.13 -9.17 -4.13
N GLY A 183 -20.24 -8.30 -4.57
CA GLY A 183 -20.54 -6.89 -4.78
C GLY A 183 -21.59 -6.66 -5.86
N ASN A 184 -21.60 -7.52 -6.89
CA ASN A 184 -22.62 -7.46 -7.95
C ASN A 184 -24.02 -7.86 -7.46
N LEU A 185 -24.12 -8.76 -6.46
CA LEU A 185 -25.40 -9.14 -5.86
C LEU A 185 -25.99 -8.02 -5.00
N ALA A 186 -25.16 -7.28 -4.26
CA ALA A 186 -25.60 -6.11 -3.52
C ALA A 186 -26.10 -4.97 -4.43
N ARG A 187 -25.59 -4.87 -5.66
CA ARG A 187 -26.03 -3.92 -6.69
C ARG A 187 -27.30 -4.34 -7.41
N ALA A 188 -27.59 -5.64 -7.47
CA ALA A 188 -28.67 -6.21 -8.32
C ALA A 188 -30.06 -6.26 -7.66
N GLY A 189 -30.28 -5.63 -6.53
CA GLY A 189 -31.64 -5.49 -6.05
C GLY A 189 -31.96 -6.06 -4.69
N GLN A 190 -31.33 -5.53 -3.85
CA GLN A 190 -31.85 -5.54 -2.48
C GLN A 190 -32.44 -4.22 -2.13
#